data_e9d08dc7e2582b084fe0c107e3c784b2
#
_entry.id   e9d08dc7e2582b084fe0c107e3c784b2
#
_cell.length_a   1.000
_cell.length_b   1.000
_cell.length_c   1.000
_cell.angle_alpha   90.00
_cell.angle_beta   90.00
_cell.angle_gamma   90.00
#
_symmetry.space_group_name_H-M   'P 1'
#
loop_
_entity.id
_entity.type
_entity.pdbx_description
1 polymer ?
#
loop_
_entity_poly.entity_id
_entity_poly.type
_entity_poly.pdbx_seq_one_letter_code
_entity_poly.pdbx_strand_id
1 'polypeptide(L)'
;FKSLDGLVMDAAYSLLDPWHRQATDLVAIVGSDLLHDKLFPLVDRQTAPTEKLAADIVVSQARLGGKQAAAVPFMRPNSVLITSLDNLSIYYQEGARRRHLKEAPERNRIETYESSNDAFVVEDLGKCALVENIELI
;
A
#
# COMPACT_ATOMS: atom_id res chain seq x y z
N PHE A 1 1.58 -13.96 -13.95
CA PHE A 1 1.07 -12.86 -14.80
C PHE A 1 2.21 -12.24 -15.60
N LYS A 2 1.91 -11.79 -16.82
CA LYS A 2 2.90 -11.12 -17.70
C LYS A 2 3.11 -9.64 -17.38
N SER A 3 2.18 -9.03 -16.65
CA SER A 3 2.28 -7.63 -16.23
C SER A 3 1.57 -7.39 -14.91
N LEU A 4 2.11 -6.45 -14.14
CA LEU A 4 1.52 -6.06 -12.87
C LEU A 4 0.15 -5.37 -13.07
N ASP A 5 -0.01 -4.60 -14.15
CA ASP A 5 -1.31 -3.98 -14.47
C ASP A 5 -2.41 -5.00 -14.73
N GLY A 6 -2.09 -6.05 -15.49
CA GLY A 6 -3.03 -7.15 -15.75
C GLY A 6 -3.43 -7.89 -14.48
N LEU A 7 -2.47 -8.14 -13.58
CA LEU A 7 -2.74 -8.75 -12.28
C LEU A 7 -3.66 -7.88 -11.42
N VAL A 8 -3.39 -6.57 -11.32
CA VAL A 8 -4.21 -5.65 -10.52
C VAL A 8 -5.63 -5.51 -11.10
N MET A 9 -5.77 -5.48 -12.43
CA MET A 9 -7.09 -5.46 -13.08
C MET A 9 -7.89 -6.74 -12.80
N ASP A 10 -7.25 -7.89 -12.93
CA ASP A 10 -7.89 -9.19 -12.69
C ASP A 10 -8.26 -9.35 -11.20
N ALA A 11 -7.36 -9.01 -10.29
CA ALA A 11 -7.60 -9.05 -8.86
C ALA A 11 -8.77 -8.14 -8.44
N ALA A 12 -8.83 -6.92 -8.98
CA ALA A 12 -9.92 -6.00 -8.71
C ALA A 12 -11.26 -6.51 -9.27
N TYR A 13 -11.24 -7.23 -10.37
CA TYR A 13 -12.45 -7.80 -10.95
C TYR A 13 -12.92 -9.08 -10.23
N SER A 14 -11.98 -9.94 -9.87
CA SER A 14 -12.28 -11.28 -9.33
C SER A 14 -12.52 -11.28 -7.82
N LEU A 15 -11.76 -10.48 -7.06
CA LEU A 15 -11.74 -10.53 -5.60
C LEU A 15 -12.63 -9.49 -4.93
N LEU A 16 -12.88 -8.34 -5.58
CA LEU A 16 -13.78 -7.33 -5.04
C LEU A 16 -15.24 -7.69 -5.35
N ASP A 17 -16.13 -7.33 -4.44
CA ASP A 17 -17.57 -7.45 -4.66
C ASP A 17 -18.02 -6.64 -5.90
N PRO A 18 -19.01 -7.12 -6.67
CA PRO A 18 -19.41 -6.53 -7.94
C PRO A 18 -19.72 -5.03 -7.87
N TRP A 19 -20.31 -4.56 -6.79
CA TRP A 19 -20.66 -3.15 -6.58
C TRP A 19 -19.47 -2.25 -6.25
N HIS A 20 -18.32 -2.82 -5.85
CA HIS A 20 -17.09 -2.08 -5.56
C HIS A 20 -16.08 -2.07 -6.71
N ARG A 21 -16.24 -2.92 -7.72
CA ARG A 21 -15.26 -3.09 -8.82
C ARG A 21 -14.95 -1.81 -9.59
N GLN A 22 -15.94 -0.94 -9.75
CA GLN A 22 -15.81 0.32 -10.50
C GLN A 22 -15.71 1.56 -9.61
N ALA A 23 -15.50 1.38 -8.30
CA ALA A 23 -15.33 2.50 -7.39
C ALA A 23 -14.09 3.32 -7.78
N THR A 24 -14.27 4.64 -7.88
CA THR A 24 -13.22 5.57 -8.32
C THR A 24 -12.22 5.91 -7.22
N ASP A 25 -12.55 5.59 -5.97
CA ASP A 25 -11.74 5.83 -4.77
C ASP A 25 -10.77 4.68 -4.45
N LEU A 26 -10.75 3.63 -5.27
CA LEU A 26 -9.85 2.50 -5.09
C LEU A 26 -8.39 2.88 -5.36
N VAL A 27 -7.51 2.48 -4.44
CA VAL A 27 -6.07 2.66 -4.50
C VAL A 27 -5.39 1.30 -4.47
N ALA A 28 -4.34 1.13 -5.24
CA ALA A 28 -3.46 -0.04 -5.17
C ALA A 28 -2.24 0.30 -4.30
N ILE A 29 -2.17 -0.29 -3.11
CA ILE A 29 -1.02 -0.18 -2.22
C ILE A 29 -0.09 -1.33 -2.54
N VAL A 30 1.15 -1.04 -2.89
CA VAL A 30 2.10 -2.03 -3.41
C VAL A 30 3.39 -2.04 -2.62
N GLY A 31 4.06 -3.19 -2.61
CA GLY A 31 5.44 -3.27 -2.17
C GLY A 31 6.37 -2.47 -3.09
N SER A 32 7.43 -1.91 -2.52
CA SER A 32 8.38 -1.05 -3.25
C SER A 32 9.00 -1.73 -4.46
N ASP A 33 9.30 -3.02 -4.36
CA ASP A 33 10.02 -3.76 -5.39
C ASP A 33 9.18 -3.93 -6.66
N LEU A 34 7.89 -4.27 -6.51
CA LEU A 34 6.98 -4.42 -7.65
C LEU A 34 6.80 -3.13 -8.44
N LEU A 35 6.72 -2.00 -7.75
CA LEU A 35 6.58 -0.70 -8.40
C LEU A 35 7.90 -0.30 -9.09
N HIS A 36 9.03 -0.56 -8.45
CA HIS A 36 10.35 -0.34 -9.01
C HIS A 36 10.54 -1.17 -10.29
N ASP A 37 10.28 -2.46 -10.24
CA ASP A 37 10.43 -3.37 -11.38
C ASP A 37 9.56 -2.99 -12.59
N LYS A 38 8.39 -2.41 -12.32
CA LYS A 38 7.53 -1.87 -13.36
C LYS A 38 8.08 -0.58 -13.98
N LEU A 39 8.55 0.34 -13.16
CA LEU A 39 8.90 1.70 -13.61
C LEU A 39 10.35 1.80 -14.11
N PHE A 40 11.26 1.00 -13.57
CA PHE A 40 12.68 1.03 -13.92
C PHE A 40 12.93 0.86 -15.42
N PRO A 41 12.33 -0.11 -16.14
CA PRO A 41 12.56 -0.26 -17.59
C PRO A 41 12.10 0.94 -18.41
N LEU A 42 11.15 1.75 -17.90
CA LEU A 42 10.68 2.96 -18.60
C LEU A 42 11.69 4.10 -18.48
N VAL A 43 12.38 4.18 -17.35
CA VAL A 43 13.38 5.22 -17.08
C VAL A 43 14.74 4.86 -17.72
N ASP A 44 15.12 3.58 -17.72
CA ASP A 44 16.42 3.10 -18.20
C ASP A 44 16.52 3.06 -19.74
N ARG A 45 15.40 3.07 -20.46
CA ARG A 45 15.42 3.09 -21.93
C ARG A 45 15.92 4.42 -22.42
N GLN A 46 17.00 4.41 -23.22
CA GLN A 46 17.44 5.56 -23.99
C GLN A 46 16.54 5.71 -25.24
N THR A 47 15.47 6.45 -25.11
CA THR A 47 14.46 6.62 -26.14
C THR A 47 14.47 8.04 -26.70
N ALA A 48 13.76 8.23 -27.83
CA ALA A 48 13.57 9.55 -28.44
C ALA A 48 12.94 10.56 -27.45
N PRO A 49 13.16 11.88 -27.60
CA PRO A 49 12.66 12.89 -26.64
C PRO A 49 11.16 12.81 -26.35
N THR A 50 10.35 12.43 -27.33
CA THR A 50 8.89 12.26 -27.19
C THR A 50 8.51 11.05 -26.35
N GLU A 51 9.24 9.95 -26.48
CA GLU A 51 9.02 8.74 -25.67
C GLU A 51 9.49 8.95 -24.24
N LYS A 52 10.57 9.71 -24.05
CA LYS A 52 11.04 10.09 -22.71
C LYS A 52 10.00 10.93 -21.97
N LEU A 53 9.39 11.90 -22.64
CA LEU A 53 8.31 12.70 -22.04
C LEU A 53 7.10 11.83 -21.65
N ALA A 54 6.73 10.87 -22.50
CA ALA A 54 5.66 9.93 -22.21
C ALA A 54 5.99 9.03 -21.00
N ALA A 55 7.23 8.55 -20.91
CA ALA A 55 7.70 7.76 -19.77
C ALA A 55 7.68 8.57 -18.46
N ASP A 56 8.15 9.80 -18.48
CA ASP A 56 8.13 10.71 -17.33
C ASP A 56 6.70 10.96 -16.81
N ILE A 57 5.73 11.11 -17.72
CA ILE A 57 4.31 11.23 -17.35
C ILE A 57 3.79 9.96 -16.68
N VAL A 58 4.11 8.79 -17.23
CA VAL A 58 3.68 7.49 -16.65
C VAL A 58 4.28 7.30 -15.27
N VAL A 59 5.56 7.61 -15.09
CA VAL A 59 6.24 7.52 -13.79
C VAL A 59 5.62 8.48 -12.77
N SER A 60 5.33 9.72 -13.19
CA SER A 60 4.74 10.74 -12.30
C SER A 60 3.32 10.39 -11.84
N GLN A 61 2.55 9.68 -12.65
CA GLN A 61 1.18 9.31 -12.30
C GLN A 61 1.07 8.07 -11.41
N ALA A 62 2.10 7.21 -11.35
CA ALA A 62 2.15 6.00 -10.54
C ALA A 62 0.82 5.22 -10.53
N ARG A 63 0.35 4.77 -11.71
CA ARG A 63 -0.91 4.02 -11.83
C ARG A 63 -0.66 2.54 -12.07
N LEU A 64 -1.53 1.71 -11.46
CA LEU A 64 -1.57 0.27 -11.63
C LEU A 64 -3.00 -0.19 -11.95
N GLY A 65 -3.17 -0.86 -13.09
CA GLY A 65 -4.47 -1.35 -13.53
C GLY A 65 -5.55 -0.26 -13.58
N GLY A 66 -5.17 0.97 -13.95
CA GLY A 66 -6.06 2.13 -13.98
C GLY A 66 -6.34 2.79 -12.62
N LYS A 67 -5.84 2.22 -11.52
CA LYS A 67 -5.97 2.75 -10.16
C LYS A 67 -4.71 3.53 -9.76
N GLN A 68 -4.87 4.50 -8.86
CA GLN A 68 -3.72 5.17 -8.27
C GLN A 68 -2.90 4.17 -7.45
N ALA A 69 -1.58 4.15 -7.66
CA ALA A 69 -0.67 3.29 -6.92
C ALA A 69 0.09 4.08 -5.86
N ALA A 70 0.28 3.48 -4.70
CA ALA A 70 1.10 4.01 -3.62
C ALA A 70 2.06 2.92 -3.13
N ALA A 71 3.36 3.20 -3.14
CA ALA A 71 4.34 2.32 -2.51
C ALA A 71 4.44 2.63 -1.02
N VAL A 72 4.38 1.58 -0.20
CA VAL A 72 4.48 1.69 1.27
C VAL A 72 5.70 0.91 1.75
N PRO A 73 6.62 1.55 2.51
CA PRO A 73 7.92 0.98 2.82
C PRO A 73 7.88 -0.27 3.72
N PHE A 74 6.80 -0.47 4.47
CA PHE A 74 6.67 -1.61 5.39
C PHE A 74 5.76 -2.73 4.86
N MET A 75 5.28 -2.60 3.63
CA MET A 75 4.51 -3.65 2.98
C MET A 75 5.45 -4.74 2.46
N ARG A 76 4.95 -5.99 2.41
CA ARG A 76 5.71 -7.09 1.80
C ARG A 76 6.07 -6.76 0.36
N PRO A 77 7.32 -6.99 -0.08
CA PRO A 77 7.81 -6.56 -1.39
C PRO A 77 6.95 -7.04 -2.55
N ASN A 78 6.52 -8.31 -2.52
CA ASN A 78 5.78 -8.98 -3.59
C ASN A 78 4.28 -9.06 -3.29
N SER A 79 3.68 -7.97 -2.79
CA SER A 79 2.26 -7.94 -2.47
C SER A 79 1.59 -6.65 -2.93
N VAL A 80 0.30 -6.77 -3.21
CA VAL A 80 -0.58 -5.67 -3.61
C VAL A 80 -1.86 -5.73 -2.79
N LEU A 81 -2.23 -4.62 -2.18
CA LEU A 81 -3.51 -4.43 -1.49
C LEU A 81 -4.35 -3.44 -2.29
N ILE A 82 -5.53 -3.84 -2.70
CA ILE A 82 -6.49 -3.00 -3.43
C ILE A 82 -7.64 -2.69 -2.49
N THR A 83 -7.80 -1.43 -2.13
CA THR A 83 -8.88 -0.95 -1.25
C THR A 83 -9.03 0.55 -1.38
N SER A 84 -10.05 1.14 -0.76
CA SER A 84 -10.10 2.59 -0.54
C SER A 84 -9.48 2.95 0.81
N LEU A 85 -8.94 4.15 0.92
CA LEU A 85 -8.32 4.60 2.18
C LEU A 85 -9.33 4.71 3.31
N ASP A 86 -10.57 5.09 3.02
CA ASP A 86 -11.68 5.19 4.00
C ASP A 86 -12.06 3.82 4.58
N ASN A 87 -11.72 2.74 3.88
CA ASN A 87 -11.99 1.37 4.32
C ASN A 87 -10.98 0.85 5.36
N LEU A 88 -9.92 1.60 5.60
CA LEU A 88 -8.88 1.28 6.57
C LEU A 88 -9.00 2.20 7.78
N SER A 89 -9.29 1.64 8.95
CA SER A 89 -9.53 2.41 10.17
C SER A 89 -8.63 1.96 11.32
N ILE A 90 -8.31 2.89 12.19
CA ILE A 90 -7.62 2.62 13.44
C ILE A 90 -8.58 2.95 14.56
N TYR A 91 -8.98 1.94 15.32
CA TYR A 91 -9.79 2.09 16.51
C TYR A 91 -8.90 2.11 17.74
N TYR A 92 -9.15 3.00 18.66
CA TYR A 92 -8.48 3.05 19.95
C TYR A 92 -9.51 3.07 21.08
N GLN A 93 -9.17 2.40 22.17
CA GLN A 93 -10.01 2.40 23.35
C GLN A 93 -9.81 3.69 24.13
N GLU A 94 -10.88 4.47 24.27
CA GLU A 94 -10.86 5.70 25.09
C GLU A 94 -10.59 5.37 26.56
N GLY A 95 -9.73 6.15 27.20
CA GLY A 95 -9.35 5.97 28.61
C GLY A 95 -8.39 4.81 28.91
N ALA A 96 -8.01 4.00 27.90
CA ALA A 96 -7.06 2.89 28.07
C ALA A 96 -5.58 3.31 27.94
N ARG A 97 -5.31 4.56 27.59
CA ARG A 97 -3.94 5.07 27.51
C ARG A 97 -3.35 5.21 28.90
N ARG A 98 -2.28 4.47 29.14
CA ARG A 98 -1.56 4.46 30.43
C ARG A 98 -0.15 4.97 30.20
N ARG A 99 0.31 5.80 31.14
CA ARG A 99 1.69 6.29 31.19
C ARG A 99 2.26 6.06 32.59
N HIS A 100 3.41 5.42 32.65
CA HIS A 100 4.15 5.22 33.89
C HIS A 100 5.58 5.75 33.73
N LEU A 101 5.98 6.60 34.69
CA LEU A 101 7.32 7.13 34.79
C LEU A 101 8.05 6.40 35.92
N LYS A 102 9.19 5.83 35.62
CA LYS A 102 10.07 5.19 36.59
C LYS A 102 11.44 5.83 36.55
N GLU A 103 11.93 6.27 37.71
CA GLU A 103 13.31 6.66 37.88
C GLU A 103 14.18 5.40 38.02
N ALA A 104 15.24 5.32 37.21
CA ALA A 104 16.23 4.26 37.27
C ALA A 104 17.61 4.88 37.62
N PRO A 105 17.87 5.19 38.89
CA PRO A 105 19.11 5.86 39.34
C PRO A 105 20.36 5.03 39.03
N GLU A 106 20.27 3.73 39.05
CA GLU A 106 21.32 2.76 38.66
C GLU A 106 21.81 2.92 37.22
N ARG A 107 20.95 3.45 36.35
CA ARG A 107 21.25 3.72 34.93
C ARG A 107 21.28 5.21 34.59
N ASN A 108 21.14 6.06 35.61
CA ASN A 108 21.10 7.53 35.48
C ASN A 108 20.12 8.00 34.38
N ARG A 109 18.88 7.44 34.38
CA ARG A 109 17.86 7.78 33.41
C ARG A 109 16.44 7.68 33.99
N ILE A 110 15.50 8.36 33.33
CA ILE A 110 14.06 8.23 33.57
C ILE A 110 13.48 7.34 32.49
N GLU A 111 12.80 6.29 32.87
CA GLU A 111 12.13 5.37 31.96
C GLU A 111 10.64 5.75 31.87
N THR A 112 10.15 5.93 30.64
CA THR A 112 8.72 6.20 30.37
C THR A 112 8.12 4.99 29.70
N TYR A 113 7.08 4.42 30.32
CA TYR A 113 6.32 3.33 29.76
C TYR A 113 4.95 3.86 29.35
N GLU A 114 4.61 3.72 28.08
CA GLU A 114 3.28 4.08 27.55
C GLU A 114 2.63 2.85 26.94
N SER A 115 1.34 2.69 27.17
CA SER A 115 0.54 1.64 26.55
C SER A 115 -0.79 2.19 26.09
N SER A 116 -1.26 1.71 24.94
CA SER A 116 -2.58 2.00 24.38
C SER A 116 -3.18 0.71 23.83
N ASN A 117 -4.50 0.65 23.76
CA ASN A 117 -5.21 -0.44 23.12
C ASN A 117 -5.73 0.07 21.78
N ASP A 118 -5.11 -0.39 20.69
CA ASP A 118 -5.45 0.03 19.35
C ASP A 118 -5.79 -1.20 18.51
N ALA A 119 -6.70 -1.06 17.55
CA ALA A 119 -7.05 -2.09 16.59
C ALA A 119 -7.05 -1.53 15.17
N PHE A 120 -6.41 -2.24 14.25
CA PHE A 120 -6.45 -1.94 12.82
C PHE A 120 -7.58 -2.75 12.19
N VAL A 121 -8.51 -2.08 11.55
CA VAL A 121 -9.74 -2.69 11.05
C VAL A 121 -9.94 -2.36 9.59
N VAL A 122 -10.34 -3.36 8.81
CA VAL A 122 -10.92 -3.20 7.48
C VAL A 122 -12.44 -3.16 7.65
N GLU A 123 -13.07 -2.03 7.32
CA GLU A 123 -14.50 -1.81 7.57
C GLU A 123 -15.38 -2.71 6.71
N ASP A 124 -15.05 -2.83 5.42
CA ASP A 124 -15.75 -3.67 4.46
C ASP A 124 -14.75 -4.61 3.78
N LEU A 125 -14.85 -5.90 4.08
CA LEU A 125 -13.99 -6.93 3.50
C LEU A 125 -14.25 -7.13 2.00
N GLY A 126 -15.47 -6.88 1.53
CA GLY A 126 -15.82 -6.97 0.11
C GLY A 126 -15.20 -5.85 -0.75
N LYS A 127 -14.72 -4.76 -0.11
CA LYS A 127 -14.00 -3.65 -0.76
C LYS A 127 -12.49 -3.76 -0.59
N CYS A 128 -11.96 -4.89 -0.14
CA CYS A 128 -10.55 -5.11 0.13
C CYS A 128 -10.07 -6.39 -0.55
N ALA A 129 -9.02 -6.31 -1.35
CA ALA A 129 -8.40 -7.45 -2.01
C ALA A 129 -6.89 -7.43 -1.75
N LEU A 130 -6.36 -8.52 -1.19
CA LEU A 130 -4.94 -8.70 -0.95
C LEU A 130 -4.41 -9.81 -1.85
N VAL A 131 -3.35 -9.53 -2.59
CA VAL A 131 -2.61 -10.50 -3.40
C VAL A 131 -1.17 -10.53 -2.90
N GLU A 132 -0.70 -11.72 -2.56
CA GLU A 132 0.64 -11.94 -2.03
C GLU A 132 1.42 -12.93 -2.90
N ASN A 133 2.74 -12.98 -2.71
CA ASN A 133 3.65 -13.88 -3.43
C ASN A 133 3.56 -13.72 -4.95
N ILE A 134 3.58 -12.48 -5.41
CA ILE A 134 3.48 -12.15 -6.84
C ILE A 134 4.82 -12.44 -7.51
N GLU A 135 4.79 -13.28 -8.54
CA GLU A 135 5.89 -13.50 -9.46
C GLU A 135 5.44 -13.08 -10.87
N LEU A 136 6.21 -12.19 -11.49
CA LEU A 136 6.01 -11.76 -12.87
C LEU A 136 6.88 -12.62 -13.79
N ILE A 137 6.28 -13.17 -14.83
CA ILE A 137 6.92 -14.08 -15.79
C ILE A 137 7.09 -13.38 -17.13
#